data_2358f600b7fa6ac7156380f54d4bb36a
#
_entry.id   2358f600b7fa6ac7156380f54d4bb36a
#
_cell.length_a   1.000
_cell.length_b   1.000
_cell.length_c   1.000
_cell.angle_alpha   90.00
_cell.angle_beta   90.00
_cell.angle_gamma   90.00
#
_symmetry.space_group_name_H-M   'P 1'
#
loop_
_entity.id
_entity.type
_entity.pdbx_description
1 polymer ?
#
loop_
_entity_poly.entity_id
_entity_poly.type
_entity_poly.pdbx_seq_one_letter_code
_entity_poly.pdbx_strand_id
1 'polypeptide(L)'
;MTNHVPEATKPASGDYAWLGAEAGSVADLMYMLNTEDWYDAINSRFVSELLDDTLPESILKAYLIQDFKFYNNGMMARLIKLAPRQETKDMLAAQSQWFAYNEATYFEHFLEAYHVSQEEYDATEPTP
;
A
#
# COMPACT_ATOMS: atom_id res chain seq x y z
N MET A 1 -25.61 9.30 12.20
CA MET A 1 -25.70 7.86 11.89
C MET A 1 -24.28 7.39 11.73
N THR A 2 -23.71 6.75 12.74
CA THR A 2 -22.40 6.16 12.70
C THR A 2 -22.45 4.94 11.78
N ASN A 3 -21.88 5.04 10.58
CA ASN A 3 -21.63 3.88 9.74
C ASN A 3 -20.58 3.02 10.46
N HIS A 4 -21.05 2.12 11.29
CA HIS A 4 -20.21 1.09 11.87
C HIS A 4 -19.76 0.17 10.72
N VAL A 5 -18.53 0.33 10.26
CA VAL A 5 -17.90 -0.64 9.37
C VAL A 5 -17.70 -1.89 10.20
N PRO A 6 -18.27 -3.04 9.82
CA PRO A 6 -18.11 -4.26 10.59
C PRO A 6 -16.62 -4.62 10.65
N GLU A 7 -16.13 -4.92 11.84
CA GLU A 7 -14.79 -5.45 12.06
C GLU A 7 -14.56 -6.63 11.11
N ALA A 8 -13.46 -6.56 10.33
CA ALA A 8 -13.13 -7.63 9.40
C ALA A 8 -12.94 -8.92 10.20
N THR A 9 -13.78 -9.90 9.99
CA THR A 9 -13.65 -11.20 10.64
C THR A 9 -12.47 -11.95 10.01
N LYS A 10 -11.62 -12.56 10.86
CA LYS A 10 -10.51 -13.41 10.40
C LYS A 10 -11.07 -14.45 9.42
N PRO A 11 -10.68 -14.46 8.15
CA PRO A 11 -11.20 -15.40 7.18
C PRO A 11 -10.85 -16.84 7.61
N ALA A 12 -11.79 -17.76 7.44
CA ALA A 12 -11.50 -19.17 7.62
C ALA A 12 -10.42 -19.59 6.63
N SER A 13 -9.51 -20.49 7.06
CA SER A 13 -8.44 -21.03 6.24
C SER A 13 -9.01 -21.55 4.90
N GLY A 14 -8.59 -20.95 3.79
CA GLY A 14 -9.02 -21.30 2.44
C GLY A 14 -9.96 -20.33 1.71
N ASP A 15 -10.43 -19.26 2.35
CA ASP A 15 -11.27 -18.26 1.68
C ASP A 15 -10.45 -17.02 1.27
N TYR A 16 -9.64 -17.18 0.21
CA TYR A 16 -8.75 -16.12 -0.32
C TYR A 16 -9.24 -15.56 -1.65
N ALA A 17 -10.48 -15.86 -2.04
CA ALA A 17 -11.04 -15.40 -3.32
C ALA A 17 -11.00 -13.86 -3.44
N TRP A 18 -11.10 -13.15 -2.33
CA TRP A 18 -11.02 -11.69 -2.29
C TRP A 18 -9.61 -11.12 -2.57
N LEU A 19 -8.54 -11.91 -2.41
CA LEU A 19 -7.17 -11.52 -2.78
C LEU A 19 -6.86 -11.85 -4.25
N GLY A 20 -7.78 -12.52 -4.97
CA GLY A 20 -7.54 -12.99 -6.32
C GLY A 20 -6.46 -14.08 -6.42
N ALA A 21 -6.02 -14.63 -5.28
CA ALA A 21 -5.05 -15.72 -5.25
C ALA A 21 -5.74 -17.08 -5.48
N GLU A 22 -5.17 -17.89 -6.36
CA GLU A 22 -5.61 -19.27 -6.52
C GLU A 22 -5.17 -20.14 -5.34
N ALA A 23 -6.03 -21.02 -4.87
CA ALA A 23 -5.72 -21.96 -3.79
C ALA A 23 -4.46 -22.80 -4.11
N GLY A 24 -3.51 -22.85 -3.19
CA GLY A 24 -2.24 -23.53 -3.37
C GLY A 24 -1.20 -22.73 -4.17
N SER A 25 -1.49 -21.49 -4.57
CA SER A 25 -0.50 -20.58 -5.16
C SER A 25 0.53 -20.11 -4.12
N VAL A 26 1.64 -19.52 -4.58
CA VAL A 26 2.65 -18.92 -3.68
C VAL A 26 2.03 -17.78 -2.85
N ALA A 27 1.14 -16.99 -3.45
CA ALA A 27 0.44 -15.91 -2.74
C ALA A 27 -0.47 -16.46 -1.63
N ASP A 28 -1.20 -17.54 -1.90
CA ASP A 28 -2.02 -18.25 -0.92
C ASP A 28 -1.16 -18.78 0.24
N LEU A 29 -0.03 -19.42 -0.07
CA LEU A 29 0.90 -19.91 0.94
C LEU A 29 1.47 -18.77 1.80
N MET A 30 1.88 -17.66 1.19
CA MET A 30 2.39 -16.49 1.91
C MET A 30 1.34 -15.92 2.86
N TYR A 31 0.09 -15.83 2.43
CA TYR A 31 -1.00 -15.40 3.29
C TYR A 31 -1.23 -16.38 4.45
N MET A 32 -1.31 -17.68 4.17
CA MET A 32 -1.52 -18.71 5.20
C MET A 32 -0.45 -18.69 6.29
N LEU A 33 0.80 -18.45 5.92
CA LEU A 33 1.92 -18.38 6.86
C LEU A 33 1.93 -17.09 7.71
N ASN A 34 1.21 -16.05 7.26
CA ASN A 34 1.22 -14.73 7.89
C ASN A 34 -0.21 -14.23 8.21
N THR A 35 -1.16 -15.13 8.41
CA THR A 35 -2.57 -14.78 8.60
C THR A 35 -2.80 -13.85 9.79
N GLU A 36 -2.06 -14.04 10.90
CA GLU A 36 -2.21 -13.20 12.10
C GLU A 36 -1.69 -11.79 11.85
N ASP A 37 -0.49 -11.65 11.28
CA ASP A 37 0.09 -10.36 10.94
C ASP A 37 -0.77 -9.60 9.93
N TRP A 38 -1.33 -10.32 8.96
CA TRP A 38 -2.26 -9.75 7.98
C TRP A 38 -3.53 -9.23 8.66
N TYR A 39 -4.13 -10.05 9.54
CA TYR A 39 -5.32 -9.66 10.29
C TYR A 39 -5.05 -8.43 11.15
N ASP A 40 -3.94 -8.39 11.87
CA ASP A 40 -3.55 -7.27 12.71
C ASP A 40 -3.31 -6.00 11.89
N ALA A 41 -2.72 -6.12 10.70
CA ALA A 41 -2.49 -5.00 9.81
C ALA A 41 -3.81 -4.37 9.33
N ILE A 42 -4.75 -5.18 8.80
CA ILE A 42 -6.04 -4.67 8.27
C ILE A 42 -7.02 -4.20 9.36
N ASN A 43 -6.83 -4.64 10.61
CA ASN A 43 -7.61 -4.19 11.77
C ASN A 43 -6.81 -3.23 12.67
N SER A 44 -5.72 -2.68 12.18
CA SER A 44 -4.93 -1.73 12.95
C SER A 44 -5.74 -0.46 13.28
N ARG A 45 -5.33 0.22 14.34
CA ARG A 45 -5.92 1.51 14.72
C ARG A 45 -5.89 2.51 13.56
N PHE A 46 -4.79 2.53 12.79
CA PHE A 46 -4.64 3.40 11.62
C PHE A 46 -5.75 3.15 10.59
N VAL A 47 -5.98 1.87 10.23
CA VAL A 47 -7.02 1.51 9.25
C VAL A 47 -8.41 1.84 9.79
N SER A 48 -8.69 1.55 11.05
CA SER A 48 -9.98 1.86 11.67
C SER A 48 -10.26 3.35 11.70
N GLU A 49 -9.29 4.17 12.13
CA GLU A 49 -9.43 5.64 12.17
C GLU A 49 -9.56 6.25 10.76
N LEU A 50 -8.88 5.66 9.76
CA LEU A 50 -9.01 6.09 8.36
C LEU A 50 -10.41 5.81 7.81
N LEU A 51 -10.96 4.62 8.07
CA LEU A 51 -12.30 4.22 7.62
C LEU A 51 -13.42 5.01 8.32
N ASP A 52 -13.21 5.37 9.58
CA ASP A 52 -14.17 6.13 10.39
C ASP A 52 -14.04 7.65 10.20
N ASP A 53 -13.13 8.11 9.34
CA ASP A 53 -12.80 9.54 9.11
C ASP A 53 -12.41 10.26 10.41
N THR A 54 -11.69 9.56 11.27
CA THR A 54 -11.21 10.07 12.57
C THR A 54 -9.69 10.16 12.66
N LEU A 55 -8.97 9.71 11.61
CA LEU A 55 -7.51 9.76 11.57
C LEU A 55 -7.04 11.22 11.57
N PRO A 56 -6.14 11.62 12.51
CA PRO A 56 -5.61 12.97 12.51
C PRO A 56 -4.92 13.32 11.18
N GLU A 57 -5.23 14.50 10.63
CA GLU A 57 -4.68 14.98 9.36
C GLU A 57 -3.14 14.92 9.31
N SER A 58 -2.47 15.25 10.43
CA SER A 58 -1.00 15.17 10.53
C SER A 58 -0.46 13.76 10.36
N ILE A 59 -1.21 12.74 10.80
CA ILE A 59 -0.82 11.33 10.64
C ILE A 59 -1.04 10.89 9.19
N LEU A 60 -2.19 11.24 8.61
CA LEU A 60 -2.48 10.96 7.20
C LEU A 60 -1.43 11.61 6.28
N LYS A 61 -1.07 12.86 6.54
CA LYS A 61 -0.05 13.60 5.81
C LYS A 61 1.32 12.92 5.90
N ALA A 62 1.75 12.54 7.09
CA ALA A 62 3.01 11.82 7.29
C ALA A 62 3.01 10.46 6.55
N TYR A 63 1.94 9.71 6.65
CA TYR A 63 1.77 8.44 5.94
C TYR A 63 1.89 8.61 4.43
N LEU A 64 1.17 9.55 3.83
CA LEU A 64 1.18 9.72 2.38
C LEU A 64 2.51 10.26 1.83
N ILE A 65 3.24 11.07 2.59
CA ILE A 65 4.62 11.45 2.25
C ILE A 65 5.53 10.21 2.23
N GLN A 66 5.43 9.34 3.23
CA GLN A 66 6.21 8.10 3.30
C GLN A 66 5.89 7.17 2.12
N ASP A 67 4.60 7.00 1.84
CA ASP A 67 4.13 6.13 0.76
C ASP A 67 4.63 6.62 -0.61
N PHE A 68 4.53 7.92 -0.89
CA PHE A 68 5.06 8.52 -2.11
C PHE A 68 6.58 8.36 -2.23
N LYS A 69 7.34 8.55 -1.15
CA LYS A 69 8.79 8.31 -1.13
C LYS A 69 9.14 6.85 -1.38
N PHE A 70 8.35 5.92 -0.84
CA PHE A 70 8.53 4.50 -1.08
C PHE A 70 8.41 4.14 -2.56
N TYR A 71 7.39 4.63 -3.26
CA TYR A 71 7.21 4.39 -4.69
C TYR A 71 8.27 5.07 -5.57
N ASN A 72 8.74 6.23 -5.18
CA ASN A 72 9.74 7.02 -5.93
C ASN A 72 11.20 6.62 -5.69
N ASN A 73 11.49 5.64 -4.86
CA ASN A 73 12.87 5.27 -4.48
C ASN A 73 13.64 4.43 -5.53
N GLY A 74 13.09 4.22 -6.71
CA GLY A 74 13.71 3.43 -7.77
C GLY A 74 13.64 1.91 -7.56
N MET A 75 12.87 1.44 -6.60
CA MET A 75 12.70 0.01 -6.29
C MET A 75 12.24 -0.78 -7.53
N MET A 76 11.22 -0.29 -8.25
CA MET A 76 10.70 -0.96 -9.44
C MET A 76 11.77 -1.14 -10.52
N ALA A 77 12.59 -0.12 -10.76
CA ALA A 77 13.69 -0.20 -11.73
C ALA A 77 14.72 -1.27 -11.32
N ARG A 78 15.01 -1.40 -10.02
CA ARG A 78 15.90 -2.46 -9.50
C ARG A 78 15.28 -3.85 -9.66
N LEU A 79 14.00 -4.01 -9.36
CA LEU A 79 13.29 -5.28 -9.52
C LEU A 79 13.25 -5.71 -11.00
N ILE A 80 12.96 -4.81 -11.93
CA ILE A 80 12.99 -5.07 -13.37
C ILE A 80 14.38 -5.54 -13.80
N LYS A 81 15.43 -4.85 -13.33
CA LYS A 81 16.82 -5.22 -13.66
C LYS A 81 17.19 -6.61 -13.15
N LEU A 82 16.73 -6.98 -11.96
CA LEU A 82 17.08 -8.24 -11.29
C LEU A 82 16.17 -9.41 -11.68
N ALA A 83 15.01 -9.16 -12.24
CA ALA A 83 14.08 -10.21 -12.61
C ALA A 83 14.70 -11.18 -13.63
N PRO A 84 14.67 -12.50 -13.38
CA PRO A 84 15.37 -13.49 -14.22
C PRO A 84 14.62 -13.79 -15.51
N ARG A 85 13.30 -13.58 -15.57
CA ARG A 85 12.44 -13.90 -16.71
C ARG A 85 11.91 -12.65 -17.37
N GLN A 86 11.80 -12.68 -18.70
CA GLN A 86 11.28 -11.55 -19.48
C GLN A 86 9.83 -11.22 -19.13
N GLU A 87 8.98 -12.21 -18.96
CA GLU A 87 7.59 -12.05 -18.54
C GLU A 87 7.46 -11.29 -17.23
N THR A 88 8.32 -11.59 -16.26
CA THR A 88 8.36 -10.87 -14.97
C THR A 88 8.82 -9.41 -15.16
N LYS A 89 9.79 -9.16 -16.04
CA LYS A 89 10.21 -7.80 -16.38
C LYS A 89 9.10 -6.99 -17.01
N ASP A 90 8.37 -7.59 -17.95
CA ASP A 90 7.26 -6.95 -18.66
C ASP A 90 6.11 -6.60 -17.70
N MET A 91 5.77 -7.52 -16.79
CA MET A 91 4.78 -7.30 -15.75
C MET A 91 5.18 -6.15 -14.81
N LEU A 92 6.42 -6.15 -14.32
CA LEU A 92 6.93 -5.09 -13.44
C LEU A 92 7.02 -3.74 -14.15
N ALA A 93 7.37 -3.72 -15.45
CA ALA A 93 7.40 -2.51 -16.26
C ALA A 93 5.99 -1.93 -16.45
N ALA A 94 5.00 -2.78 -16.74
CA ALA A 94 3.60 -2.37 -16.84
C ALA A 94 3.07 -1.81 -15.51
N GLN A 95 3.40 -2.44 -14.38
CA GLN A 95 3.06 -1.97 -13.05
C GLN A 95 3.71 -0.61 -12.76
N SER A 96 5.00 -0.46 -13.06
CA SER A 96 5.73 0.80 -12.89
C SER A 96 5.12 1.95 -13.69
N GLN A 97 4.71 1.66 -14.91
CA GLN A 97 4.02 2.63 -15.77
C GLN A 97 2.65 3.02 -15.20
N TRP A 98 1.89 2.05 -14.70
CA TRP A 98 0.59 2.29 -14.08
C TRP A 98 0.73 3.20 -12.85
N PHE A 99 1.71 2.96 -11.99
CA PHE A 99 2.02 3.81 -10.83
C PHE A 99 2.38 5.24 -11.26
N ALA A 100 3.26 5.38 -12.26
CA ALA A 100 3.67 6.70 -12.75
C ALA A 100 2.49 7.53 -13.28
N TYR A 101 1.48 6.89 -13.87
CA TYR A 101 0.31 7.59 -14.43
C TYR A 101 -0.79 7.86 -13.41
N ASN A 102 -1.07 6.92 -12.53
CA ASN A 102 -2.23 6.99 -11.65
C ASN A 102 -1.85 7.44 -10.23
N GLU A 103 -0.83 6.83 -9.64
CA GLU A 103 -0.44 7.10 -8.26
C GLU A 103 0.34 8.41 -8.12
N ALA A 104 1.27 8.71 -9.02
CA ALA A 104 2.05 9.95 -8.93
C ALA A 104 1.13 11.17 -9.00
N THR A 105 0.16 11.18 -9.90
CA THR A 105 -0.83 12.27 -10.02
C THR A 105 -1.68 12.40 -8.75
N TYR A 106 -2.09 11.27 -8.14
CA TYR A 106 -2.81 11.28 -6.88
C TYR A 106 -1.98 11.92 -5.76
N PHE A 107 -0.72 11.51 -5.62
CA PHE A 107 0.17 12.07 -4.60
C PHE A 107 0.46 13.57 -4.82
N GLU A 108 0.65 14.01 -6.06
CA GLU A 108 0.84 15.42 -6.39
C GLU A 108 -0.38 16.25 -5.95
N HIS A 109 -1.59 15.82 -6.28
CA HIS A 109 -2.82 16.48 -5.84
C HIS A 109 -2.98 16.48 -4.33
N PHE A 110 -2.58 15.39 -3.67
CA PHE A 110 -2.61 15.31 -2.22
C PHE A 110 -1.64 16.30 -1.58
N LEU A 111 -0.38 16.33 -2.02
CA LEU A 111 0.64 17.26 -1.50
C LEU A 111 0.18 18.73 -1.65
N GLU A 112 -0.48 19.05 -2.76
CA GLU A 112 -1.06 20.37 -2.99
C GLU A 112 -2.24 20.65 -2.03
N ALA A 113 -3.19 19.73 -1.92
CA ALA A 113 -4.39 19.87 -1.10
C ALA A 113 -4.09 20.03 0.39
N TYR A 114 -3.06 19.34 0.87
CA TYR A 114 -2.60 19.41 2.27
C TYR A 114 -1.46 20.40 2.50
N HIS A 115 -1.16 21.23 1.51
CA HIS A 115 -0.14 22.29 1.59
C HIS A 115 1.23 21.78 2.05
N VAL A 116 1.64 20.60 1.58
CA VAL A 116 2.96 20.04 1.86
C VAL A 116 4.01 20.83 1.09
N SER A 117 4.89 21.53 1.79
CA SER A 117 6.00 22.23 1.16
C SER A 117 7.08 21.25 0.68
N GLN A 118 7.86 21.66 -0.33
CA GLN A 118 9.02 20.88 -0.76
C GLN A 118 10.02 20.64 0.38
N GLU A 119 10.20 21.65 1.25
CA GLU A 119 11.08 21.53 2.42
C GLU A 119 10.60 20.46 3.40
N GLU A 120 9.29 20.43 3.68
CA GLU A 120 8.68 19.42 4.54
C GLU A 120 8.78 18.02 3.92
N TYR A 121 8.51 17.90 2.62
CA TYR A 121 8.68 16.66 1.88
C TYR A 121 10.12 16.15 1.96
N ASP A 122 11.10 17.00 1.67
CA ASP A 122 12.52 16.60 1.65
C ASP A 122 13.04 16.26 3.06
N ALA A 123 12.61 17.00 4.08
CA ALA A 123 13.00 16.78 5.48
C ALA A 123 12.41 15.50 6.10
N THR A 124 11.35 14.93 5.51
CA THR A 124 10.75 13.69 6.02
C THR A 124 11.63 12.51 5.65
N GLU A 125 12.35 11.94 6.61
CA GLU A 125 13.19 10.75 6.39
C GLU A 125 12.32 9.53 6.07
N PRO A 126 12.69 8.72 5.06
CA PRO A 126 12.00 7.45 4.81
C PRO A 126 12.12 6.52 6.02
N THR A 127 11.02 5.91 6.40
CA THR A 127 11.04 4.85 7.42
C THR A 127 11.79 3.62 6.90
N PRO A 128 12.51 2.90 7.76
CA PRO A 128 13.27 1.70 7.42
C PRO A 128 12.41 0.60 6.81
#